data_528f66ad7b9c475eae91a4db8a8034d2
#
_entry.id   528f66ad7b9c475eae91a4db8a8034d2
#
_cell.length_a   1.000
_cell.length_b   1.000
_cell.length_c   1.000
_cell.angle_alpha   90.00
_cell.angle_beta   90.00
_cell.angle_gamma   90.00
#
_symmetry.space_group_name_H-M   'P 1'
#
loop_
_entity.id
_entity.type
_entity.pdbx_description
1 polymer ?
#
loop_
_entity_poly.entity_id
_entity_poly.type
_entity_poly.pdbx_seq_one_letter_code
_entity_poly.pdbx_strand_id
1 'polypeptide(L)'
;SWLPAFMPALAPLLLSACNAVFFIHGLELRQRAPGIAHWLSAIALASAVCAAMLVGGVLSYRAASAISMVMGFGHLLLVLPPAVARVRHGDRVAAYVAVGAGLSLVGSVQLIALLRGLLPVGFATLHAPQFAHLLKMTCWLMVLAARMEQFRSAATRATRQQRVMKLLAHTDALTGLRNRR
;
A
#
# COMPACT_ATOMS: atom_id res chain seq x y z
N SER A 1 9.85 -19.13 -25.31
CA SER A 1 9.22 -18.87 -24.00
C SER A 1 8.43 -17.56 -24.07
N TRP A 2 7.13 -17.60 -23.85
CA TRP A 2 6.24 -16.42 -23.91
C TRP A 2 6.38 -15.50 -22.67
N LEU A 3 6.84 -16.01 -21.55
CA LEU A 3 7.00 -15.29 -20.29
C LEU A 3 7.77 -13.96 -20.39
N PRO A 4 8.97 -13.88 -21.00
CA PRO A 4 9.70 -12.61 -21.09
C PRO A 4 8.97 -11.53 -21.92
N ALA A 5 8.13 -11.95 -22.87
CA ALA A 5 7.40 -11.02 -23.72
C ALA A 5 6.24 -10.30 -22.99
N PHE A 6 5.60 -10.96 -22.02
CA PHE A 6 4.45 -10.41 -21.30
C PHE A 6 4.81 -9.77 -19.94
N MET A 7 5.93 -10.14 -19.35
CA MET A 7 6.36 -9.65 -18.02
C MET A 7 6.38 -8.12 -17.90
N PRO A 8 6.85 -7.33 -18.88
CA PRO A 8 6.88 -5.88 -18.76
C PRO A 8 5.50 -5.22 -18.63
N ALA A 9 4.43 -5.87 -19.11
CA ALA A 9 3.06 -5.38 -18.94
C ALA A 9 2.34 -6.04 -17.75
N LEU A 10 2.64 -7.32 -17.48
CA LEU A 10 2.02 -8.08 -16.40
C LEU A 10 2.47 -7.59 -15.02
N ALA A 11 3.77 -7.38 -14.83
CA ALA A 11 4.31 -6.97 -13.54
C ALA A 11 3.75 -5.63 -13.03
N PRO A 12 3.61 -4.55 -13.84
CA PRO A 12 2.98 -3.32 -13.39
C PRO A 12 1.49 -3.48 -13.05
N LEU A 13 0.74 -4.34 -13.73
CA LEU A 13 -0.66 -4.62 -13.38
C LEU A 13 -0.78 -5.30 -12.02
N LEU A 14 0.02 -6.34 -11.77
CA LEU A 14 0.05 -7.00 -10.48
C LEU A 14 0.52 -6.06 -9.37
N LEU A 15 1.55 -5.27 -9.65
CA LEU A 15 2.06 -4.27 -8.70
C LEU A 15 1.00 -3.23 -8.37
N SER A 16 0.22 -2.76 -9.35
CA SER A 16 -0.87 -1.81 -9.13
C SER A 16 -1.96 -2.41 -8.22
N ALA A 17 -2.34 -3.67 -8.45
CA ALA A 17 -3.30 -4.37 -7.61
C ALA A 17 -2.79 -4.50 -6.15
N CYS A 18 -1.55 -4.97 -5.97
CA CYS A 18 -0.94 -5.11 -4.65
C CYS A 18 -0.79 -3.76 -3.93
N ASN A 19 -0.39 -2.71 -4.64
CA ASN A 19 -0.27 -1.36 -4.09
C ASN A 19 -1.61 -0.82 -3.60
N ALA A 20 -2.68 -0.97 -4.39
CA ALA A 20 -4.01 -0.51 -4.01
C ALA A 20 -4.48 -1.20 -2.72
N VAL A 21 -4.31 -2.52 -2.61
CA VAL A 21 -4.62 -3.29 -1.39
C VAL A 21 -3.76 -2.82 -0.22
N PHE A 22 -2.46 -2.64 -0.43
CA PHE A 22 -1.54 -2.15 0.60
C PHE A 22 -1.97 -0.78 1.15
N PHE A 23 -2.35 0.16 0.29
CA PHE A 23 -2.79 1.48 0.72
C PHE A 23 -4.11 1.45 1.50
N ILE A 24 -5.05 0.60 1.09
CA ILE A 24 -6.32 0.42 1.81
C ILE A 24 -6.06 0.00 3.26
N HIS A 25 -5.18 -0.99 3.46
CA HIS A 25 -4.84 -1.51 4.78
C HIS A 25 -3.85 -0.62 5.52
N GLY A 26 -2.81 -0.12 4.84
CA GLY A 26 -1.79 0.73 5.42
C GLY A 26 -2.35 2.04 6.00
N LEU A 27 -3.31 2.64 5.33
CA LEU A 27 -3.97 3.87 5.79
C LEU A 27 -5.33 3.63 6.47
N GLU A 28 -5.77 2.40 6.70
CA GLU A 28 -7.10 2.09 7.26
C GLU A 28 -8.26 2.80 6.52
N LEU A 29 -8.14 2.89 5.19
CA LEU A 29 -9.05 3.72 4.39
C LEU A 29 -10.50 3.23 4.46
N ARG A 30 -10.73 1.92 4.69
CA ARG A 30 -12.11 1.40 4.84
C ARG A 30 -12.88 2.08 5.97
N GLN A 31 -12.20 2.44 7.06
CA GLN A 31 -12.82 3.07 8.22
C GLN A 31 -12.84 4.59 8.12
N ARG A 32 -11.83 5.19 7.50
CA ARG A 32 -11.59 6.63 7.53
C ARG A 32 -12.02 7.37 6.26
N ALA A 33 -11.95 6.72 5.10
CA ALA A 33 -12.29 7.27 3.80
C ALA A 33 -12.86 6.17 2.88
N PRO A 34 -14.08 5.66 3.17
CA PRO A 34 -14.65 4.50 2.48
C PRO A 34 -14.80 4.72 0.97
N GLY A 35 -15.08 5.94 0.52
CA GLY A 35 -15.15 6.25 -0.91
C GLY A 35 -13.82 6.01 -1.63
N ILE A 36 -12.69 6.46 -1.05
CA ILE A 36 -11.35 6.23 -1.63
C ILE A 36 -11.00 4.75 -1.58
N ALA A 37 -11.32 4.05 -0.49
CA ALA A 37 -11.12 2.61 -0.38
C ALA A 37 -11.89 1.84 -1.45
N HIS A 38 -13.11 2.26 -1.79
CA HIS A 38 -13.92 1.66 -2.85
C HIS A 38 -13.24 1.83 -4.22
N TRP A 39 -12.80 3.03 -4.58
CA TRP A 39 -12.10 3.30 -5.82
C TRP A 39 -10.79 2.52 -5.94
N LEU A 40 -10.00 2.45 -4.86
CA LEU A 40 -8.77 1.64 -4.83
C LEU A 40 -9.07 0.14 -4.98
N SER A 41 -10.16 -0.35 -4.38
CA SER A 41 -10.59 -1.74 -4.55
C SER A 41 -11.00 -2.03 -6.01
N ALA A 42 -11.70 -1.08 -6.65
CA ALA A 42 -12.03 -1.18 -8.06
C ALA A 42 -10.80 -1.20 -8.96
N ILE A 43 -9.79 -0.35 -8.68
CA ILE A 43 -8.50 -0.36 -9.39
C ILE A 43 -7.78 -1.70 -9.20
N ALA A 44 -7.75 -2.23 -7.97
CA ALA A 44 -7.12 -3.52 -7.67
C ALA A 44 -7.78 -4.66 -8.46
N LEU A 45 -9.11 -4.70 -8.46
CA LEU A 45 -9.88 -5.70 -9.21
C LEU A 45 -9.67 -5.56 -10.72
N ALA A 46 -9.80 -4.35 -11.27
CA ALA A 46 -9.58 -4.08 -12.69
C ALA A 46 -8.16 -4.47 -13.13
N SER A 47 -7.14 -4.13 -12.33
CA SER A 47 -5.76 -4.52 -12.62
C SER A 47 -5.57 -6.04 -12.62
N ALA A 48 -6.18 -6.76 -11.67
CA ALA A 48 -6.13 -8.22 -11.60
C ALA A 48 -6.85 -8.87 -12.79
N VAL A 49 -8.02 -8.36 -13.17
CA VAL A 49 -8.76 -8.82 -14.35
C VAL A 49 -7.97 -8.58 -15.62
N CYS A 50 -7.39 -7.39 -15.81
CA CYS A 50 -6.54 -7.09 -16.97
C CYS A 50 -5.31 -8.00 -17.03
N ALA A 51 -4.70 -8.32 -15.90
CA ALA A 51 -3.59 -9.26 -15.81
C ALA A 51 -4.02 -10.67 -16.27
N ALA A 52 -5.17 -11.15 -15.81
CA ALA A 52 -5.74 -12.43 -16.23
C ALA A 52 -6.07 -12.46 -17.74
N MET A 53 -6.67 -11.38 -18.27
CA MET A 53 -6.97 -11.25 -19.71
C MET A 53 -5.71 -11.20 -20.56
N LEU A 54 -4.63 -10.59 -20.08
CA LEU A 54 -3.34 -10.58 -20.76
C LEU A 54 -2.74 -11.98 -20.84
N VAL A 55 -2.76 -12.73 -19.73
CA VAL A 55 -2.27 -14.11 -19.66
C VAL A 55 -3.12 -15.04 -20.55
N GLY A 56 -4.44 -14.83 -20.57
CA GLY A 56 -5.39 -15.57 -21.41
C GLY A 56 -5.33 -15.20 -22.91
N GLY A 57 -4.46 -14.26 -23.31
CA GLY A 57 -4.32 -13.84 -24.72
C GLY A 57 -5.49 -12.99 -25.26
N VAL A 58 -6.43 -12.60 -24.40
CA VAL A 58 -7.59 -11.76 -24.77
C VAL A 58 -7.19 -10.28 -24.90
N LEU A 59 -6.28 -9.82 -24.03
CA LEU A 59 -5.81 -8.44 -24.02
C LEU A 59 -4.46 -8.33 -24.73
N SER A 60 -4.33 -7.37 -25.67
CA SER A 60 -3.05 -7.12 -26.33
C SER A 60 -2.04 -6.47 -25.37
N TYR A 61 -0.77 -6.73 -25.59
CA TYR A 61 0.34 -6.14 -24.82
C TYR A 61 0.26 -4.60 -24.76
N ARG A 62 -0.02 -3.93 -25.89
CA ARG A 62 -0.12 -2.47 -25.96
C ARG A 62 -1.25 -1.93 -25.09
N ALA A 63 -2.42 -2.57 -25.13
CA ALA A 63 -3.56 -2.18 -24.30
C ALA A 63 -3.26 -2.42 -22.81
N ALA A 64 -2.68 -3.58 -22.45
CA ALA A 64 -2.28 -3.89 -21.09
C ALA A 64 -1.28 -2.86 -20.53
N SER A 65 -0.28 -2.47 -21.30
CA SER A 65 0.71 -1.46 -20.91
C SER A 65 0.07 -0.07 -20.71
N ALA A 66 -0.84 0.35 -21.59
CA ALA A 66 -1.55 1.61 -21.46
C ALA A 66 -2.46 1.61 -20.20
N ILE A 67 -3.19 0.52 -19.97
CA ILE A 67 -4.06 0.36 -18.80
C ILE A 67 -3.22 0.36 -17.51
N SER A 68 -2.11 -0.36 -17.48
CA SER A 68 -1.23 -0.42 -16.29
C SER A 68 -0.68 0.96 -15.92
N MET A 69 -0.39 1.79 -16.90
CA MET A 69 0.06 3.16 -16.71
C MET A 69 -1.03 4.02 -16.06
N VAL A 70 -2.26 3.98 -16.62
CA VAL A 70 -3.41 4.73 -16.09
C VAL A 70 -3.74 4.27 -14.67
N MET A 71 -3.79 2.96 -14.42
CA MET A 71 -4.06 2.41 -13.09
C MET A 71 -2.94 2.76 -12.10
N GLY A 72 -1.67 2.71 -12.57
CA GLY A 72 -0.50 3.09 -11.78
C GLY A 72 -0.52 4.53 -11.31
N PHE A 73 -0.90 5.48 -12.16
CA PHE A 73 -1.09 6.87 -11.76
C PHE A 73 -2.34 7.08 -10.93
N GLY A 74 -3.45 6.44 -11.31
CA GLY A 74 -4.74 6.61 -10.65
C GLY A 74 -4.69 6.30 -9.16
N HIS A 75 -4.09 5.18 -8.77
CA HIS A 75 -4.01 4.84 -7.34
C HIS A 75 -3.08 5.77 -6.55
N LEU A 76 -1.98 6.28 -7.16
CA LEU A 76 -1.10 7.24 -6.49
C LEU A 76 -1.81 8.59 -6.25
N LEU A 77 -2.53 9.09 -7.25
CA LEU A 77 -3.30 10.33 -7.13
C LEU A 77 -4.43 10.22 -6.09
N LEU A 78 -5.08 9.05 -6.00
CA LEU A 78 -6.12 8.81 -5.00
C LEU A 78 -5.59 8.71 -3.57
N VAL A 79 -4.37 8.21 -3.39
CA VAL A 79 -3.78 7.99 -2.06
C VAL A 79 -3.09 9.24 -1.49
N LEU A 80 -2.51 10.08 -2.34
CA LEU A 80 -1.74 11.24 -1.88
C LEU A 80 -2.55 12.23 -1.04
N PRO A 81 -3.78 12.67 -1.41
CA PRO A 81 -4.54 13.63 -0.62
C PRO A 81 -4.84 13.14 0.81
N PRO A 82 -5.39 11.95 1.04
CA PRO A 82 -5.65 11.47 2.39
C PRO A 82 -4.36 11.19 3.17
N ALA A 83 -3.28 10.75 2.52
CA ALA A 83 -1.99 10.55 3.18
C ALA A 83 -1.42 11.90 3.68
N VAL A 84 -1.38 12.92 2.82
CA VAL A 84 -0.89 14.27 3.19
C VAL A 84 -1.75 14.90 4.28
N ALA A 85 -3.08 14.79 4.20
CA ALA A 85 -3.97 15.28 5.25
C ALA A 85 -3.63 14.66 6.61
N ARG A 86 -3.37 13.35 6.66
CA ARG A 86 -3.01 12.64 7.90
C ARG A 86 -1.61 12.98 8.41
N VAL A 87 -0.66 13.26 7.53
CA VAL A 87 0.68 13.76 7.92
C VAL A 87 0.56 15.04 8.74
N ARG A 88 -0.33 15.96 8.34
CA ARG A 88 -0.60 17.21 9.07
C ARG A 88 -1.14 16.98 10.49
N HIS A 89 -1.74 15.82 10.74
CA HIS A 89 -2.21 15.40 12.06
C HIS A 89 -1.19 14.52 12.82
N GLY A 90 0.07 14.46 12.37
CA GLY A 90 1.15 13.75 13.04
C GLY A 90 1.18 12.23 12.85
N ASP A 91 0.45 11.69 11.87
CA ASP A 91 0.45 10.25 11.59
C ASP A 91 1.73 9.83 10.86
N ARG A 92 2.62 9.13 11.58
CA ARG A 92 3.89 8.63 11.02
C ARG A 92 3.71 7.62 9.90
N VAL A 93 2.69 6.75 9.98
CA VAL A 93 2.40 5.76 8.94
C VAL A 93 2.00 6.46 7.64
N ALA A 94 1.13 7.47 7.75
CA ALA A 94 0.74 8.28 6.61
C ALA A 94 1.91 9.06 6.00
N ALA A 95 2.89 9.48 6.81
CA ALA A 95 4.10 10.14 6.32
C ALA A 95 4.93 9.19 5.42
N TYR A 96 5.17 7.97 5.85
CA TYR A 96 5.87 6.98 5.03
C TYR A 96 5.11 6.66 3.73
N VAL A 97 3.78 6.55 3.80
CA VAL A 97 2.94 6.35 2.60
C VAL A 97 3.02 7.54 1.66
N ALA A 98 2.92 8.78 2.16
CA ALA A 98 2.98 9.99 1.36
C ALA A 98 4.34 10.14 0.66
N VAL A 99 5.44 9.91 1.38
CA VAL A 99 6.79 9.93 0.80
C VAL A 99 6.96 8.84 -0.26
N GLY A 100 6.59 7.60 0.04
CA GLY A 100 6.71 6.49 -0.91
C GLY A 100 5.85 6.66 -2.16
N ALA A 101 4.62 7.17 -2.02
CA ALA A 101 3.74 7.49 -3.15
C ALA A 101 4.28 8.68 -3.98
N GLY A 102 4.78 9.72 -3.32
CA GLY A 102 5.41 10.86 -3.97
C GLY A 102 6.65 10.47 -4.78
N LEU A 103 7.54 9.67 -4.20
CA LEU A 103 8.72 9.12 -4.91
C LEU A 103 8.30 8.29 -6.13
N SER A 104 7.25 7.48 -6.00
CA SER A 104 6.73 6.70 -7.12
C SER A 104 6.18 7.60 -8.23
N LEU A 105 5.47 8.67 -7.88
CA LEU A 105 4.92 9.61 -8.85
C LEU A 105 6.06 10.32 -9.60
N VAL A 106 7.05 10.86 -8.88
CA VAL A 106 8.22 11.53 -9.48
C VAL A 106 8.98 10.58 -10.39
N GLY A 107 9.30 9.37 -9.92
CA GLY A 107 10.00 8.36 -10.73
C GLY A 107 9.23 7.95 -11.99
N SER A 108 7.90 7.86 -11.91
CA SER A 108 7.05 7.54 -13.06
C SER A 108 6.99 8.69 -14.08
N VAL A 109 6.84 9.93 -13.61
CA VAL A 109 6.87 11.12 -14.47
C VAL A 109 8.23 11.24 -15.16
N GLN A 110 9.32 11.04 -14.43
CA GLN A 110 10.68 11.07 -14.99
C GLN A 110 10.88 9.99 -16.06
N LEU A 111 10.42 8.76 -15.82
CA LEU A 111 10.51 7.68 -16.78
C LEU A 111 9.74 8.03 -18.08
N ILE A 112 8.54 8.59 -17.96
CA ILE A 112 7.74 9.02 -19.11
C ILE A 112 8.46 10.15 -19.88
N ALA A 113 9.01 11.13 -19.17
CA ALA A 113 9.75 12.23 -19.77
C ALA A 113 10.99 11.73 -20.54
N LEU A 114 11.69 10.73 -19.98
CA LEU A 114 12.81 10.08 -20.64
C LEU A 114 12.37 9.34 -21.92
N LEU A 115 11.30 8.55 -21.84
CA LEU A 115 10.76 7.80 -22.98
C LEU A 115 10.22 8.72 -24.10
N ARG A 116 9.78 9.93 -23.73
CA ARG A 116 9.33 10.96 -24.68
C ARG A 116 10.48 11.81 -25.24
N GLY A 117 11.73 11.55 -24.84
CA GLY A 117 12.90 12.31 -25.28
C GLY A 117 12.99 13.73 -24.68
N LEU A 118 12.20 14.02 -23.62
CA LEU A 118 12.21 15.31 -22.93
C LEU A 118 13.41 15.47 -21.98
N LEU A 119 14.05 14.36 -21.62
CA LEU A 119 15.23 14.33 -20.77
C LEU A 119 16.41 13.70 -21.51
N PRO A 120 17.63 14.21 -21.32
CA PRO A 120 18.82 13.61 -21.91
C PRO A 120 19.06 12.23 -21.28
N VAL A 121 19.49 11.27 -22.09
CA VAL A 121 19.88 9.95 -21.64
C VAL A 121 21.24 10.04 -20.93
N GLY A 122 21.25 9.75 -19.65
CA GLY A 122 22.47 9.76 -18.83
C GLY A 122 22.34 8.78 -17.68
N PHE A 123 23.42 8.52 -16.96
CA PHE A 123 23.41 7.61 -15.82
C PHE A 123 22.33 7.99 -14.79
N ALA A 124 22.27 9.26 -14.39
CA ALA A 124 21.32 9.75 -13.42
C ALA A 124 19.86 9.59 -13.89
N THR A 125 19.55 9.94 -15.15
CA THR A 125 18.19 9.87 -15.69
C THR A 125 17.71 8.42 -15.91
N LEU A 126 18.61 7.50 -16.21
CA LEU A 126 18.30 6.08 -16.36
C LEU A 126 18.06 5.38 -15.02
N HIS A 127 18.85 5.72 -14.00
CA HIS A 127 18.82 5.01 -12.73
C HIS A 127 17.98 5.69 -11.64
N ALA A 128 17.65 6.97 -11.76
CA ALA A 128 16.85 7.68 -10.76
C ALA A 128 15.48 7.03 -10.48
N PRO A 129 14.72 6.49 -11.47
CA PRO A 129 13.49 5.76 -11.17
C PRO A 129 13.74 4.51 -10.33
N GLN A 130 14.87 3.83 -10.51
CA GLN A 130 15.24 2.64 -9.75
C GLN A 130 15.54 3.00 -8.29
N PHE A 131 16.29 4.07 -8.04
CA PHE A 131 16.54 4.59 -6.69
C PHE A 131 15.25 5.05 -6.01
N ALA A 132 14.36 5.74 -6.73
CA ALA A 132 13.04 6.12 -6.22
C ALA A 132 12.23 4.88 -5.79
N HIS A 133 12.30 3.78 -6.55
CA HIS A 133 11.64 2.52 -6.20
C HIS A 133 12.25 1.85 -4.96
N LEU A 134 13.56 1.86 -4.80
CA LEU A 134 14.24 1.33 -3.60
C LEU A 134 13.82 2.12 -2.35
N LEU A 135 13.84 3.44 -2.42
CA LEU A 135 13.39 4.31 -1.32
C LEU A 135 11.91 4.08 -0.99
N LYS A 136 11.05 3.94 -2.01
CA LYS A 136 9.65 3.57 -1.81
C LYS A 136 9.49 2.25 -1.07
N MET A 137 10.24 1.21 -1.46
CA MET A 137 10.21 -0.09 -0.77
C MET A 137 10.63 0.04 0.69
N THR A 138 11.65 0.85 0.98
CA THR A 138 12.06 1.17 2.37
C THR A 138 10.92 1.83 3.15
N CYS A 139 10.23 2.82 2.57
CA CYS A 139 9.06 3.44 3.18
C CYS A 139 7.96 2.41 3.49
N TRP A 140 7.72 1.45 2.60
CA TRP A 140 6.71 0.41 2.82
C TRP A 140 7.09 -0.58 3.91
N LEU A 141 8.36 -0.93 4.01
CA LEU A 141 8.86 -1.71 5.14
C LEU A 141 8.63 -0.98 6.47
N MET A 142 8.85 0.34 6.50
CA MET A 142 8.56 1.17 7.68
C MET A 142 7.06 1.19 8.03
N VAL A 143 6.17 1.26 7.03
CA VAL A 143 4.71 1.14 7.24
C VAL A 143 4.37 -0.22 7.86
N LEU A 144 4.91 -1.32 7.32
CA LEU A 144 4.66 -2.65 7.85
C LEU A 144 5.21 -2.80 9.27
N ALA A 145 6.43 -2.33 9.55
CA ALA A 145 7.02 -2.37 10.88
C ALA A 145 6.17 -1.58 11.90
N ALA A 146 5.74 -0.37 11.55
CA ALA A 146 4.87 0.44 12.40
C ALA A 146 3.52 -0.23 12.66
N ARG A 147 2.93 -0.90 11.66
CA ARG A 147 1.68 -1.65 11.84
C ARG A 147 1.86 -2.87 12.72
N MET A 148 2.93 -3.64 12.51
CA MET A 148 3.24 -4.79 13.38
C MET A 148 3.39 -4.38 14.84
N GLU A 149 4.06 -3.25 15.12
CA GLU A 149 4.20 -2.74 16.47
C GLU A 149 2.84 -2.34 17.08
N GLN A 150 1.97 -1.70 16.31
CA GLN A 150 0.60 -1.40 16.73
C GLN A 150 -0.20 -2.68 17.07
N PHE A 151 -0.10 -3.73 16.26
CA PHE A 151 -0.77 -5.01 16.53
C PHE A 151 -0.20 -5.69 17.78
N ARG A 152 1.12 -5.73 17.94
CA ARG A 152 1.77 -6.30 19.14
C ARG A 152 1.33 -5.57 20.40
N SER A 153 1.34 -4.26 20.38
CA SER A 153 0.93 -3.45 21.55
C SER A 153 -0.55 -3.58 21.87
N ALA A 154 -1.41 -3.74 20.86
CA ALA A 154 -2.83 -4.02 21.04
C ALA A 154 -3.06 -5.41 21.64
N ALA A 155 -2.39 -6.44 21.13
CA ALA A 155 -2.46 -7.80 21.66
C ALA A 155 -2.00 -7.88 23.14
N THR A 156 -0.89 -7.21 23.46
CA THR A 156 -0.38 -7.14 24.85
C THR A 156 -1.38 -6.46 25.78
N ARG A 157 -2.00 -5.35 25.33
CA ARG A 157 -3.05 -4.67 26.10
C ARG A 157 -4.27 -5.57 26.33
N ALA A 158 -4.74 -6.25 25.29
CA ALA A 158 -5.87 -7.18 25.40
C ALA A 158 -5.58 -8.32 26.38
N THR A 159 -4.39 -8.92 26.33
CA THR A 159 -3.97 -9.96 27.28
C THR A 159 -3.91 -9.44 28.72
N ARG A 160 -3.41 -8.22 28.92
CA ARG A 160 -3.39 -7.59 30.25
C ARG A 160 -4.79 -7.33 30.78
N GLN A 161 -5.70 -6.83 29.95
CA GLN A 161 -7.11 -6.63 30.31
C GLN A 161 -7.78 -7.94 30.69
N GLN A 162 -7.56 -9.01 29.92
CA GLN A 162 -8.09 -10.33 30.27
C GLN A 162 -7.58 -10.85 31.61
N ARG A 163 -6.29 -10.64 31.94
CA ARG A 163 -5.74 -11.03 33.24
C ARG A 163 -6.40 -10.26 34.37
N VAL A 164 -6.56 -8.95 34.22
CA VAL A 164 -7.23 -8.11 35.23
C VAL A 164 -8.67 -8.56 35.44
N MET A 165 -9.42 -8.79 34.33
CA MET A 165 -10.81 -9.27 34.41
C MET A 165 -10.90 -10.65 35.10
N LYS A 166 -9.97 -11.57 34.81
CA LYS A 166 -9.90 -12.87 35.48
C LYS A 166 -9.63 -12.71 36.97
N LEU A 167 -8.70 -11.84 37.36
CA LEU A 167 -8.42 -11.57 38.79
C LEU A 167 -9.66 -11.01 39.51
N LEU A 168 -10.34 -10.04 38.88
CA LEU A 168 -11.56 -9.45 39.43
C LEU A 168 -12.71 -10.48 39.53
N ALA A 169 -12.84 -11.38 38.55
CA ALA A 169 -13.84 -12.44 38.60
C ALA A 169 -13.56 -13.53 39.63
N HIS A 170 -12.28 -13.73 39.98
CA HIS A 170 -11.87 -14.74 40.96
C HIS A 170 -11.75 -14.21 42.40
N THR A 171 -11.87 -12.90 42.59
CA THR A 171 -11.75 -12.26 43.90
C THR A 171 -13.07 -11.59 44.26
N ASP A 172 -13.61 -11.88 45.43
CA ASP A 172 -14.80 -11.22 45.99
C ASP A 172 -14.46 -9.77 46.34
N ALA A 173 -15.22 -8.80 45.78
CA ALA A 173 -14.95 -7.39 45.96
C ALA A 173 -15.13 -6.87 47.40
N LEU A 174 -15.87 -7.60 48.25
CA LEU A 174 -16.14 -7.22 49.64
C LEU A 174 -15.17 -7.86 50.60
N THR A 175 -14.77 -9.09 50.38
CA THR A 175 -13.96 -9.87 51.32
C THR A 175 -12.52 -10.02 50.89
N GLY A 176 -12.16 -9.70 49.68
CA GLY A 176 -10.82 -9.91 49.10
C GLY A 176 -10.42 -11.37 48.96
N LEU A 177 -11.31 -12.30 49.28
CA LEU A 177 -11.08 -13.75 49.22
C LEU A 177 -11.41 -14.29 47.85
N ARG A 178 -10.81 -15.45 47.50
CA ARG A 178 -11.03 -16.13 46.23
C ARG A 178 -12.48 -16.60 46.13
N ASN A 179 -13.18 -16.14 45.08
CA ASN A 179 -14.57 -16.52 44.81
C ASN A 179 -14.67 -18.03 44.51
N ARG A 180 -15.64 -18.70 45.12
CA ARG A 180 -15.80 -20.18 45.15
C ARG A 180 -16.45 -20.76 43.88
N ARG A 181 -16.45 -20.02 42.75
CA ARG A 181 -16.97 -20.53 41.47
C ARG A 181 -15.89 -21.11 40.59
#